data_af7adfd98a75251b0088b8a471c096ce
#
_entry.id   af7adfd98a75251b0088b8a471c096ce
#
_cell.length_a   1.000
_cell.length_b   1.000
_cell.length_c   1.000
_cell.angle_alpha   90.00
_cell.angle_beta   90.00
_cell.angle_gamma   90.00
#
_symmetry.space_group_name_H-M   'P 1'
#
loop_
_entity.id
_entity.type
_entity.pdbx_description
1 polymer ?
#
loop_
_entity_poly.entity_id
_entity_poly.type
_entity_poly.pdbx_seq_one_letter_code
_entity_poly.pdbx_strand_id
1 'polypeptide(L)'
;MFEDFINWFEGSYNNWKQASSRPTRFAHIILTHEKISHNEFHVTQRYKHDDKPYRDKLIKVVDKKDHLIVENDQCNLIFVKRGGLYWGQTVPGCIFKGTVLVSKIQMGPDFYKVIDAGFDPETGEQKWGSENGPFYFDKDK
;
A
#
# COMPACT_ATOMS: atom_id res chain seq x y z
N MET A 1 -11.90 -16.22 1.82
CA MET A 1 -11.56 -14.79 1.62
C MET A 1 -10.17 -14.46 2.12
N PHE A 2 -9.86 -14.81 3.34
CA PHE A 2 -8.56 -14.51 3.97
C PHE A 2 -7.36 -15.11 3.21
N GLU A 3 -7.51 -16.36 2.77
CA GLU A 3 -6.41 -17.09 2.11
C GLU A 3 -5.99 -16.43 0.79
N ASP A 4 -6.93 -15.97 -0.02
CA ASP A 4 -6.60 -15.33 -1.28
C ASP A 4 -5.95 -13.96 -1.06
N PHE A 5 -6.36 -13.21 -0.03
CA PHE A 5 -5.71 -11.97 0.34
C PHE A 5 -4.23 -12.21 0.64
N ILE A 6 -3.94 -13.20 1.49
CA ILE A 6 -2.57 -13.55 1.88
C ILE A 6 -1.74 -13.92 0.65
N ASN A 7 -2.29 -14.76 -0.23
CA ASN A 7 -1.60 -15.19 -1.45
C ASN A 7 -1.32 -14.03 -2.42
N TRP A 8 -2.27 -13.11 -2.54
CA TRP A 8 -2.12 -11.96 -3.45
C TRP A 8 -1.17 -10.91 -2.88
N PHE A 9 -1.21 -10.72 -1.56
CA PHE A 9 -0.41 -9.71 -0.89
C PHE A 9 1.07 -10.08 -0.86
N GLU A 10 1.38 -11.35 -0.64
CA GLU A 10 2.75 -11.85 -0.57
C GLU A 10 3.46 -11.71 -1.92
N GLY A 11 4.69 -11.22 -1.89
CA GLY A 11 5.52 -11.19 -3.07
C GLY A 11 6.31 -9.91 -3.22
N SER A 12 7.00 -9.80 -4.34
CA SER A 12 7.74 -8.62 -4.73
C SER A 12 7.03 -7.96 -5.90
N TYR A 13 6.99 -6.64 -5.87
CA TYR A 13 6.29 -5.83 -6.87
C TYR A 13 7.19 -4.70 -7.34
N ASN A 14 6.99 -4.25 -8.56
CA ASN A 14 7.66 -3.06 -9.05
C ASN A 14 6.76 -2.29 -10.01
N ASN A 15 7.05 -1.00 -10.16
CA ASN A 15 6.30 -0.12 -11.05
C ASN A 15 7.07 0.24 -12.33
N TRP A 16 7.89 -0.67 -12.83
CA TRP A 16 8.74 -0.40 -14.01
C TRP A 16 7.96 0.10 -15.22
N LYS A 17 6.81 -0.49 -15.53
CA LYS A 17 5.99 -0.05 -16.66
C LYS A 17 5.62 1.42 -16.53
N GLN A 18 5.21 1.83 -15.34
CA GLN A 18 4.83 3.21 -15.06
C GLN A 18 6.05 4.14 -15.06
N ALA A 19 7.12 3.73 -14.38
CA ALA A 19 8.34 4.53 -14.26
C ALA A 19 9.03 4.72 -15.60
N SER A 20 9.06 3.68 -16.45
CA SER A 20 9.68 3.76 -17.77
C SER A 20 8.85 4.60 -18.74
N SER A 21 7.52 4.61 -18.58
CA SER A 21 6.63 5.42 -19.41
C SER A 21 6.61 6.89 -19.03
N ARG A 22 6.79 7.18 -17.72
CA ARG A 22 6.71 8.54 -17.17
C ARG A 22 7.85 8.78 -16.17
N PRO A 23 9.11 8.78 -16.62
CA PRO A 23 10.25 8.80 -15.70
C PRO A 23 10.41 10.09 -14.91
N THR A 24 9.82 11.21 -15.37
CA THR A 24 9.85 12.47 -14.63
C THR A 24 8.78 12.56 -13.55
N ARG A 25 7.79 11.65 -13.58
CA ARG A 25 6.65 11.67 -12.65
C ARG A 25 6.69 10.54 -11.64
N PHE A 26 7.26 9.39 -12.01
CA PHE A 26 7.29 8.21 -11.14
C PHE A 26 8.70 7.66 -11.05
N ALA A 27 9.21 7.58 -9.82
CA ALA A 27 10.45 6.86 -9.55
C ALA A 27 10.20 5.36 -9.72
N HIS A 28 11.25 4.61 -10.05
CA HIS A 28 11.20 3.15 -10.08
C HIS A 28 11.35 2.63 -8.65
N ILE A 29 10.30 2.02 -8.13
CA ILE A 29 10.19 1.57 -6.75
C ILE A 29 10.00 0.06 -6.71
N ILE A 30 10.68 -0.59 -5.78
CA ILE A 30 10.49 -2.01 -5.46
C ILE A 30 9.73 -2.10 -4.14
N LEU A 31 8.61 -2.80 -4.17
CA LEU A 31 7.76 -3.04 -3.01
C LEU A 31 7.81 -4.52 -2.70
N THR A 32 8.18 -4.88 -1.48
CA THR A 32 8.27 -6.29 -1.08
C THR A 32 7.39 -6.56 0.13
N HIS A 33 6.55 -7.57 0.01
CA HIS A 33 5.72 -8.10 1.10
C HIS A 33 6.20 -9.50 1.41
N GLU A 34 7.11 -9.61 2.37
CA GLU A 34 7.67 -10.90 2.78
C GLU A 34 6.84 -11.51 3.90
N LYS A 35 6.30 -12.69 3.65
CA LYS A 35 5.50 -13.40 4.64
C LYS A 35 6.38 -13.97 5.73
N ILE A 36 6.11 -13.61 6.99
CA ILE A 36 6.85 -14.09 8.16
C ILE A 36 6.08 -15.22 8.85
N SER A 37 4.76 -15.11 8.89
CA SER A 37 3.87 -16.12 9.45
C SER A 37 2.58 -16.14 8.64
N HIS A 38 1.59 -16.92 9.04
CA HIS A 38 0.36 -17.03 8.27
C HIS A 38 -0.38 -15.70 8.09
N ASN A 39 -0.13 -14.70 8.93
CA ASN A 39 -0.82 -13.41 8.87
C ASN A 39 0.10 -12.21 9.15
N GLU A 40 1.41 -12.40 9.15
CA GLU A 40 2.36 -11.33 9.41
C GLU A 40 3.32 -11.16 8.24
N PHE A 41 3.66 -9.91 7.93
CA PHE A 41 4.52 -9.58 6.80
C PHE A 41 5.55 -8.53 7.19
N HIS A 42 6.72 -8.67 6.61
CA HIS A 42 7.74 -7.63 6.58
C HIS A 42 7.57 -6.88 5.27
N VAL A 43 7.21 -5.60 5.35
CA VAL A 43 6.94 -4.77 4.17
C VAL A 43 8.05 -3.76 4.00
N THR A 44 8.67 -3.75 2.81
CA THR A 44 9.71 -2.78 2.49
C THR A 44 9.40 -2.07 1.18
N GLN A 45 9.80 -0.80 1.10
CA GLN A 45 9.78 -0.02 -0.13
C GLN A 45 11.14 0.63 -0.31
N ARG A 46 11.71 0.49 -1.49
CA ARG A 46 13.00 1.10 -1.82
C ARG A 46 13.01 1.61 -3.25
N TYR A 47 13.81 2.63 -3.50
CA TYR A 47 14.10 3.01 -4.86
C TYR A 47 14.97 1.93 -5.49
N LYS A 48 14.76 1.64 -6.78
CA LYS A 48 15.49 0.58 -7.49
C LYS A 48 17.01 0.73 -7.39
N HIS A 49 17.49 1.98 -7.44
CA HIS A 49 18.92 2.29 -7.40
C HIS A 49 19.51 2.34 -5.98
N ASP A 50 18.68 2.15 -4.95
CA ASP A 50 19.10 2.24 -3.55
C ASP A 50 18.90 0.88 -2.87
N ASP A 51 19.94 0.41 -2.19
CA ASP A 51 19.88 -0.87 -1.47
C ASP A 51 19.09 -0.78 -0.17
N LYS A 52 18.99 0.43 0.40
CA LYS A 52 18.29 0.61 1.67
C LYS A 52 16.83 1.00 1.43
N PRO A 53 15.89 0.34 2.11
CA PRO A 53 14.50 0.74 2.03
C PRO A 53 14.28 2.08 2.72
N TYR A 54 13.43 2.93 2.13
CA TYR A 54 13.01 4.17 2.78
C TYR A 54 11.79 3.91 3.67
N ARG A 55 11.15 2.76 3.51
CA ARG A 55 10.05 2.32 4.37
C ARG A 55 10.26 0.83 4.69
N ASP A 56 10.22 0.51 5.97
CA ASP A 56 10.52 -0.82 6.49
C ASP A 56 9.67 -1.02 7.74
N LYS A 57 8.69 -1.91 7.67
CA LYS A 57 7.79 -2.12 8.79
C LYS A 57 7.21 -3.52 8.82
N LEU A 58 6.75 -3.92 10.00
CA LEU A 58 6.03 -5.16 10.20
C LEU A 58 4.54 -4.85 10.23
N ILE A 59 3.76 -5.69 9.57
CA ILE A 59 2.31 -5.56 9.56
C ILE A 59 1.67 -6.89 9.91
N LYS A 60 0.42 -6.83 10.36
CA LYS A 60 -0.36 -8.01 10.70
C LYS A 60 -1.73 -7.89 10.04
N VAL A 61 -2.18 -8.98 9.43
CA VAL A 61 -3.51 -9.05 8.79
C VAL A 61 -4.47 -9.75 9.74
N VAL A 62 -5.58 -9.10 10.05
CA VAL A 62 -6.61 -9.62 10.96
C VAL A 62 -7.89 -9.82 10.18
N ASP A 63 -8.41 -11.06 10.21
CA ASP A 63 -9.67 -11.41 9.53
C ASP A 63 -10.85 -11.08 10.45
N LYS A 64 -11.72 -10.17 10.00
CA LYS A 64 -12.95 -9.79 10.70
C LYS A 64 -14.19 -10.38 10.05
N LYS A 65 -14.03 -11.35 9.15
CA LYS A 65 -15.06 -12.06 8.39
C LYS A 65 -15.56 -11.27 7.18
N ASP A 66 -16.20 -10.12 7.38
CA ASP A 66 -16.72 -9.29 6.29
C ASP A 66 -15.70 -8.28 5.78
N HIS A 67 -14.60 -8.10 6.49
CA HIS A 67 -13.49 -7.23 6.09
C HIS A 67 -12.20 -7.70 6.73
N LEU A 68 -11.08 -7.17 6.27
CA LEU A 68 -9.76 -7.45 6.82
C LEU A 68 -9.17 -6.14 7.34
N ILE A 69 -8.39 -6.24 8.41
CA ILE A 69 -7.64 -5.10 8.92
C ILE A 69 -6.15 -5.40 8.78
N VAL A 70 -5.42 -4.49 8.16
CA VAL A 70 -3.96 -4.54 8.14
C VAL A 70 -3.48 -3.58 9.21
N GLU A 71 -2.96 -4.17 10.29
CA GLU A 71 -2.45 -3.41 11.42
C GLU A 71 -1.00 -3.04 11.19
N ASN A 72 -0.68 -1.78 11.40
CA ASN A 72 0.69 -1.31 11.41
C ASN A 72 0.85 -0.25 12.51
N ASP A 73 2.07 0.24 12.70
CA ASP A 73 2.39 1.17 13.79
C ASP A 73 1.92 2.61 13.55
N GLN A 74 1.32 2.89 12.40
CA GLN A 74 0.86 4.24 12.05
C GLN A 74 -0.65 4.26 11.90
N CYS A 75 -1.15 3.97 10.71
CA CYS A 75 -2.56 3.99 10.39
C CYS A 75 -2.98 2.64 9.86
N ASN A 76 -3.93 2.00 10.52
CA ASN A 76 -4.45 0.72 10.08
C ASN A 76 -5.20 0.89 8.75
N LEU A 77 -5.20 -0.17 7.96
CA LEU A 77 -5.92 -0.23 6.69
C LEU A 77 -7.10 -1.21 6.82
N ILE A 78 -8.21 -0.86 6.20
CA ILE A 78 -9.38 -1.72 6.12
C ILE A 78 -9.51 -2.17 4.67
N PHE A 79 -9.61 -3.49 4.46
CA PHE A 79 -9.79 -4.08 3.13
C PHE A 79 -11.13 -4.79 3.02
N VAL A 80 -11.80 -4.59 1.89
CA VAL A 80 -13.01 -5.36 1.54
C VAL A 80 -12.82 -5.94 0.14
N LYS A 81 -13.42 -7.09 -0.09
CA LYS A 81 -13.40 -7.72 -1.41
C LYS A 81 -14.65 -7.32 -2.19
N ARG A 82 -14.46 -6.81 -3.39
CA ARG A 82 -15.56 -6.36 -4.23
C ARG A 82 -15.19 -6.51 -5.70
N GLY A 83 -16.04 -7.17 -6.46
CA GLY A 83 -15.83 -7.35 -7.89
C GLY A 83 -14.57 -8.15 -8.22
N GLY A 84 -14.19 -9.11 -7.39
CA GLY A 84 -13.00 -9.93 -7.62
C GLY A 84 -11.69 -9.28 -7.22
N LEU A 85 -11.72 -8.09 -6.62
CA LEU A 85 -10.53 -7.35 -6.20
C LEU A 85 -10.66 -6.97 -4.72
N TYR A 86 -9.52 -6.68 -4.08
CA TYR A 86 -9.51 -6.10 -2.75
C TYR A 86 -9.33 -4.59 -2.84
N TRP A 87 -10.14 -3.88 -2.05
CA TRP A 87 -10.12 -2.43 -1.95
C TRP A 87 -9.79 -2.07 -0.52
N GLY A 88 -8.72 -1.31 -0.33
CA GLY A 88 -8.24 -0.91 0.99
C GLY A 88 -8.21 0.58 1.15
N GLN A 89 -8.38 1.04 2.39
CA GLN A 89 -8.21 2.43 2.74
C GLN A 89 -7.85 2.55 4.21
N THR A 90 -7.21 3.66 4.57
CA THR A 90 -6.89 3.95 5.97
C THR A 90 -8.15 4.14 6.76
N VAL A 91 -8.09 3.78 8.05
CA VAL A 91 -9.17 4.08 9.01
C VAL A 91 -9.38 5.60 9.03
N PRO A 92 -10.64 6.08 9.10
CA PRO A 92 -10.92 7.50 9.07
C PRO A 92 -10.27 8.26 10.22
N GLY A 93 -9.76 9.46 9.93
CA GLY A 93 -9.25 10.38 10.94
C GLY A 93 -7.88 10.03 11.50
N CYS A 94 -7.16 9.10 10.93
CA CYS A 94 -5.84 8.74 11.43
C CYS A 94 -4.83 9.84 11.11
N ILE A 95 -4.12 10.31 12.13
CA ILE A 95 -3.14 11.37 12.00
C ILE A 95 -1.74 10.77 11.77
N PHE A 96 -1.06 11.26 10.74
CA PHE A 96 0.29 10.88 10.40
C PHE A 96 1.10 12.14 10.10
N LYS A 97 2.15 12.37 10.88
CA LYS A 97 3.01 13.56 10.73
C LYS A 97 2.21 14.87 10.67
N GLY A 98 1.21 15.00 11.54
CA GLY A 98 0.39 16.20 11.66
C GLY A 98 -0.71 16.34 10.61
N THR A 99 -0.89 15.38 9.73
CA THR A 99 -1.93 15.40 8.70
C THR A 99 -2.84 14.20 8.83
N VAL A 100 -4.06 14.32 8.32
CA VAL A 100 -4.97 13.16 8.19
C VAL A 100 -4.49 12.37 6.99
N LEU A 101 -4.02 11.15 7.23
CA LEU A 101 -3.55 10.25 6.16
C LEU A 101 -4.73 9.56 5.50
N VAL A 102 -4.79 9.65 4.18
CA VAL A 102 -5.73 8.89 3.36
C VAL A 102 -4.93 8.09 2.35
N SER A 103 -4.91 6.77 2.54
CA SER A 103 -4.35 5.83 1.58
C SER A 103 -5.48 5.03 0.97
N LYS A 104 -5.44 4.84 -0.34
CA LYS A 104 -6.40 4.02 -1.07
C LYS A 104 -5.64 2.99 -1.87
N ILE A 105 -6.05 1.73 -1.75
CA ILE A 105 -5.36 0.59 -2.35
C ILE A 105 -6.35 -0.24 -3.13
N GLN A 106 -5.88 -0.73 -4.28
CA GLN A 106 -6.61 -1.72 -5.07
C GLN A 106 -5.64 -2.86 -5.35
N MET A 107 -6.02 -4.09 -5.04
CA MET A 107 -5.14 -5.24 -5.20
C MET A 107 -5.87 -6.35 -5.94
N GLY A 108 -5.19 -6.94 -6.91
CA GLY A 108 -5.61 -8.16 -7.60
C GLY A 108 -4.56 -9.26 -7.39
N PRO A 109 -4.71 -10.39 -8.09
CA PRO A 109 -3.76 -11.50 -7.94
C PRO A 109 -2.33 -11.15 -8.34
N ASP A 110 -2.13 -10.18 -9.24
CA ASP A 110 -0.84 -9.88 -9.84
C ASP A 110 -0.51 -8.39 -9.87
N PHE A 111 -1.26 -7.55 -9.15
CA PHE A 111 -0.97 -6.11 -9.12
C PHE A 111 -1.35 -5.50 -7.75
N TYR A 112 -0.76 -4.34 -7.50
CA TYR A 112 -0.99 -3.55 -6.28
C TYR A 112 -0.93 -2.08 -6.67
N LYS A 113 -2.04 -1.36 -6.47
CA LYS A 113 -2.16 0.03 -6.85
C LYS A 113 -2.43 0.84 -5.58
N VAL A 114 -1.68 1.92 -5.38
CA VAL A 114 -1.80 2.72 -4.16
C VAL A 114 -1.64 4.20 -4.43
N ILE A 115 -2.45 4.99 -3.76
CA ILE A 115 -2.31 6.45 -3.72
C ILE A 115 -2.42 6.89 -2.27
N ASP A 116 -1.50 7.77 -1.85
CA ASP A 116 -1.44 8.32 -0.50
C ASP A 116 -1.56 9.82 -0.57
N ALA A 117 -2.26 10.41 0.39
CA ALA A 117 -2.36 11.86 0.54
C ALA A 117 -2.52 12.23 2.01
N GLY A 118 -2.05 13.42 2.38
CA GLY A 118 -2.20 13.97 3.72
C GLY A 118 -2.98 15.27 3.66
N PHE A 119 -3.94 15.42 4.57
CA PHE A 119 -4.83 16.57 4.62
C PHE A 119 -4.70 17.29 5.95
N ASP A 120 -4.82 18.63 5.92
CA ASP A 120 -4.85 19.43 7.14
C ASP A 120 -6.08 19.03 7.97
N PRO A 121 -5.92 18.67 9.25
CA PRO A 121 -7.04 18.22 10.06
C PRO A 121 -8.06 19.31 10.38
N GLU A 122 -7.69 20.58 10.24
CA GLU A 122 -8.59 21.69 10.52
C GLU A 122 -9.29 22.23 9.27
N THR A 123 -8.53 22.40 8.17
CA THR A 123 -9.04 23.02 6.94
C THR A 123 -9.46 22.01 5.88
N GLY A 124 -8.98 20.76 5.94
CA GLY A 124 -9.20 19.76 4.91
C GLY A 124 -8.35 19.97 3.66
N GLU A 125 -7.45 20.95 3.66
CA GLU A 125 -6.59 21.22 2.52
C GLU A 125 -5.55 20.10 2.38
N GLN A 126 -5.32 19.64 1.15
CA GLN A 126 -4.29 18.64 0.87
C GLN A 126 -2.91 19.27 1.05
N LYS A 127 -2.09 18.68 1.91
CA LYS A 127 -0.75 19.15 2.23
C LYS A 127 0.33 18.42 1.47
N TRP A 128 0.11 17.13 1.18
CA TRP A 128 1.04 16.31 0.41
C TRP A 128 0.27 15.16 -0.22
N GLY A 129 0.88 14.51 -1.19
CA GLY A 129 0.31 13.36 -1.86
C GLY A 129 0.78 13.25 -3.30
N SER A 130 0.37 12.19 -3.97
CA SER A 130 0.74 11.96 -5.37
C SER A 130 -0.04 12.89 -6.29
N GLU A 131 0.63 13.91 -6.81
CA GLU A 131 0.04 14.82 -7.80
C GLU A 131 -0.13 14.16 -9.16
N ASN A 132 0.62 13.08 -9.39
CA ASN A 132 0.68 12.39 -10.68
C ASN A 132 -0.25 11.17 -10.74
N GLY A 133 -1.04 10.95 -9.71
CA GLY A 133 -1.93 9.81 -9.61
C GLY A 133 -1.32 8.65 -8.82
N PRO A 134 -1.99 7.49 -8.80
CA PRO A 134 -1.54 6.36 -8.01
C PRO A 134 -0.30 5.70 -8.58
N PHE A 135 0.47 5.05 -7.69
CA PHE A 135 1.53 4.13 -8.08
C PHE A 135 0.90 2.80 -8.47
N TYR A 136 1.33 2.26 -9.57
CA TYR A 136 0.84 1.00 -10.11
C TYR A 136 1.98 -0.02 -10.15
N PHE A 137 1.88 -1.03 -9.29
CA PHE A 137 2.90 -2.07 -9.16
C PHE A 137 2.42 -3.36 -9.79
N ASP A 138 3.29 -3.96 -10.61
CA ASP A 138 3.08 -5.31 -11.13
C ASP A 138 3.85 -6.30 -10.26
N LYS A 139 3.24 -7.45 -10.01
CA LYS A 139 3.87 -8.48 -9.21
C LYS A 139 4.96 -9.17 -10.04
N ASP A 140 6.12 -9.35 -9.44
CA ASP A 140 7.22 -10.09 -10.08
C ASP A 140 6.86 -11.57 -10.16
N LYS A 141 7.21 -12.19 -11.26
CA LYS A 141 6.94 -13.60 -11.52
C LYS A 141 8.16 -14.45 -11.26
#